data_42a642b03f218f255574b21077edce8e
#
_entry.id   42a642b03f218f255574b21077edce8e
#
_cell.length_a   1.000
_cell.length_b   1.000
_cell.length_c   1.000
_cell.angle_alpha   90.00
_cell.angle_beta   90.00
_cell.angle_gamma   90.00
#
_symmetry.space_group_name_H-M   'P 1'
#
loop_
_entity.id
_entity.type
_entity.pdbx_description
1 polymer ?
#
loop_
_entity_poly.entity_id
_entity_poly.type
_entity_poly.pdbx_seq_one_letter_code
_entity_poly.pdbx_strand_id
1 'polypeptide(L)'
;NSLDAGANYIEVNIDGKDEISVFDDGEGMTEKDILLXXRKHATSKIKDENDLFSIXTFGFRGEALHAISLVSKTTIRSKHISEDLGTEVYIEGGKFKGVKKVYLDGGTHVIVKDLFFNVPARKKFLAGERIEFSYILDVFTRFALTFPKVHFKLIRSGEVYLNLKPGRTIKDTISAIFGEDKTKKDSFEVFLSVGDISVEGIIYKDKVGVGRWFFVNKRYVKDKIIFSAISKFSFLKNSDFILFMNCPPEFYDVNVNPTKTEIRWRSPLKIKEVVITAIEEAIRHKVKSLFTSDFQQQQYDVRTVDVEKKLELEKEKEKEKEKGKEEGEYQVYQEKIVRASPKILTILGGIFAFVEWESEVYMVDIHAYHEGKLYAEMRSKLSTDKFEKLRFVIPFEIELPKTSVENVLSHKDDFEKIGVEFDIDGNKILIRSIPSYLSGVDLADFFQEFQEGFDESARDKFLASYSCRNAIRKGDSLNIWDVAFILQDFDPNQRCPHGRPAVIKISTDELEKRFGRC
;
A
#
# COMPACT_ATOMS: atom_id res chain seq x y z
N ASN A 1 7.67 -18.60 -11.02
CA ASN A 1 8.41 -19.59 -11.83
C ASN A 1 7.86 -19.61 -13.25
N SER A 2 6.54 -19.73 -13.44
CA SER A 2 5.89 -19.73 -14.77
C SER A 2 6.26 -18.51 -15.61
N LEU A 3 6.23 -17.33 -15.01
CA LEU A 3 6.66 -16.08 -15.69
C LEU A 3 8.14 -16.08 -16.04
N ASP A 4 8.98 -16.60 -15.14
CA ASP A 4 10.44 -16.75 -15.38
C ASP A 4 10.73 -17.76 -16.50
N ALA A 5 9.82 -18.74 -16.70
CA ALA A 5 9.89 -19.72 -17.78
C ALA A 5 9.32 -19.19 -19.12
N GLY A 6 8.98 -17.90 -19.18
CA GLY A 6 8.49 -17.26 -20.40
C GLY A 6 7.06 -17.65 -20.79
N ALA A 7 6.25 -18.09 -19.84
CA ALA A 7 4.87 -18.49 -20.12
C ALA A 7 4.02 -17.34 -20.68
N ASN A 8 3.19 -17.64 -21.67
CA ASN A 8 2.17 -16.76 -22.22
C ASN A 8 0.77 -17.10 -21.69
N TYR A 9 0.60 -18.29 -21.16
CA TYR A 9 -0.65 -18.77 -20.55
C TYR A 9 -0.33 -19.37 -19.18
N ILE A 10 -1.05 -18.90 -18.16
CA ILE A 10 -0.95 -19.41 -16.78
C ILE A 10 -2.35 -19.67 -16.25
N GLU A 11 -2.62 -20.90 -15.87
CA GLU A 11 -3.89 -21.32 -15.26
C GLU A 11 -3.63 -21.74 -13.82
N VAL A 12 -4.38 -21.14 -12.91
CA VAL A 12 -4.36 -21.48 -11.47
C VAL A 12 -5.70 -22.12 -11.14
N ASN A 13 -5.68 -23.31 -10.59
CA ASN A 13 -6.89 -24.01 -10.17
C ASN A 13 -6.84 -24.27 -8.66
N ILE A 14 -7.92 -23.90 -7.97
CA ILE A 14 -8.09 -24.03 -6.51
C ILE A 14 -9.30 -24.91 -6.25
N ASP A 15 -9.09 -26.05 -5.60
CA ASP A 15 -10.18 -26.94 -5.20
C ASP A 15 -10.23 -27.05 -3.67
N GLY A 16 -11.09 -26.25 -3.09
CA GLY A 16 -11.23 -26.12 -1.64
C GLY A 16 -9.93 -25.63 -0.99
N LYS A 17 -9.54 -26.27 0.11
CA LYS A 17 -8.26 -26.04 0.80
C LYS A 17 -7.23 -27.11 0.48
N ASP A 18 -7.65 -28.15 -0.20
CA ASP A 18 -6.91 -29.41 -0.29
C ASP A 18 -6.07 -29.51 -1.54
N GLU A 19 -6.40 -28.74 -2.59
CA GLU A 19 -5.63 -28.77 -3.83
C GLU A 19 -5.45 -27.39 -4.45
N ILE A 20 -4.20 -27.08 -4.78
CA ILE A 20 -3.81 -25.92 -5.60
C ILE A 20 -2.99 -26.46 -6.76
N SER A 21 -3.37 -26.12 -7.99
CA SER A 21 -2.52 -26.44 -9.13
C SER A 21 -2.25 -25.23 -10.00
N VAL A 22 -1.05 -25.21 -10.59
CA VAL A 22 -0.61 -24.16 -11.52
C VAL A 22 -0.11 -24.85 -12.79
N PHE A 23 -0.74 -24.55 -13.90
CA PHE A 23 -0.30 -24.95 -15.23
C PHE A 23 0.24 -23.73 -15.98
N ASP A 24 1.34 -23.92 -16.71
CA ASP A 24 1.89 -22.89 -17.61
C ASP A 24 2.40 -23.52 -18.92
N ASP A 25 2.38 -22.71 -19.97
CA ASP A 25 2.90 -23.06 -21.30
C ASP A 25 4.36 -22.59 -21.53
N GLY A 26 5.13 -22.42 -20.46
CA GLY A 26 6.53 -21.99 -20.53
C GLY A 26 7.47 -23.04 -21.11
N GLU A 27 8.77 -22.76 -21.08
CA GLU A 27 9.81 -23.65 -21.69
C GLU A 27 9.85 -25.08 -21.11
N GLY A 28 9.22 -25.28 -19.93
CA GLY A 28 9.23 -26.57 -19.25
C GLY A 28 10.58 -26.90 -18.59
N MET A 29 10.64 -28.11 -18.03
CA MET A 29 11.82 -28.62 -17.34
C MET A 29 12.20 -29.99 -17.89
N THR A 30 13.52 -30.26 -17.99
CA THR A 30 14.02 -31.61 -18.30
C THR A 30 13.82 -32.51 -17.07
N GLU A 31 13.87 -33.83 -17.28
CA GLU A 31 13.81 -34.79 -16.16
C GLU A 31 14.86 -34.46 -15.08
N LYS A 32 16.07 -34.11 -15.50
CA LYS A 32 17.16 -33.73 -14.58
C LYS A 32 16.81 -32.51 -13.74
N ASP A 33 16.22 -31.48 -14.38
CA ASP A 33 15.82 -30.24 -13.69
C ASP A 33 14.71 -30.47 -12.69
N ILE A 34 13.72 -31.28 -13.02
CA ILE A 34 12.61 -31.64 -12.11
C ILE A 34 13.17 -32.34 -10.85
N LEU A 35 14.09 -33.28 -11.05
CA LEU A 35 14.72 -34.00 -9.92
C LEU A 35 15.61 -33.10 -9.08
N LEU A 36 16.20 -32.08 -9.66
CA LEU A 36 16.95 -31.04 -8.95
C LEU A 36 16.07 -30.06 -8.20
N UNK A 37 15.08 -29.75 -8.69
CA UNK A 37 14.19 -28.83 -8.16
C UNK A 37 13.64 -29.15 -6.83
N UNK A 38 13.77 -30.21 -6.55
CA UNK A 38 13.36 -30.72 -5.33
C UNK A 38 14.45 -30.86 -4.36
N ARG A 39 15.59 -30.50 -4.63
CA ARG A 39 16.76 -30.53 -3.76
C ARG A 39 16.99 -29.13 -3.18
N LYS A 40 17.48 -29.08 -1.95
CA LYS A 40 17.78 -27.81 -1.27
C LYS A 40 18.92 -27.06 -1.98
N HIS A 41 18.74 -25.77 -2.19
CA HIS A 41 19.73 -24.87 -2.82
C HIS A 41 20.06 -25.16 -4.30
N ALA A 42 19.21 -25.90 -5.01
CA ALA A 42 19.39 -26.11 -6.44
C ALA A 42 18.66 -25.02 -7.25
N THR A 43 19.41 -24.20 -7.97
CA THR A 43 18.86 -23.21 -8.90
C THR A 43 19.73 -23.09 -10.15
N SER A 44 19.07 -22.97 -11.29
CA SER A 44 19.71 -22.68 -12.58
C SER A 44 19.75 -21.16 -12.88
N LYS A 45 19.12 -20.34 -12.02
CA LYS A 45 18.86 -18.91 -12.27
C LYS A 45 19.96 -17.95 -11.80
N ILE A 46 20.93 -18.42 -11.01
CA ILE A 46 22.06 -17.63 -10.53
C ILE A 46 23.37 -18.39 -10.84
N LYS A 47 24.26 -17.78 -11.57
CA LYS A 47 25.56 -18.34 -11.95
C LYS A 47 26.74 -17.64 -11.26
N ASP A 48 26.60 -16.34 -10.94
CA ASP A 48 27.66 -15.59 -10.25
C ASP A 48 27.10 -14.55 -9.27
N GLU A 49 27.99 -13.88 -8.52
CA GLU A 49 27.65 -12.88 -7.50
C GLU A 49 26.98 -11.62 -8.07
N ASN A 50 27.25 -11.28 -9.32
CA ASN A 50 26.67 -10.10 -9.98
C ASN A 50 25.18 -10.31 -10.30
N ASP A 51 24.77 -11.57 -10.53
CA ASP A 51 23.36 -11.92 -10.74
C ASP A 51 22.49 -11.57 -9.51
N LEU A 52 23.09 -11.52 -8.30
CA LEU A 52 22.39 -11.16 -7.08
C LEU A 52 21.92 -9.69 -7.06
N PHE A 53 22.64 -8.82 -7.75
CA PHE A 53 22.33 -7.38 -7.78
C PHE A 53 21.41 -7.00 -8.93
N SER A 54 21.25 -7.88 -9.93
CA SER A 54 20.47 -7.62 -11.16
C SER A 54 19.26 -8.55 -11.30
N ILE A 55 18.70 -8.93 -10.16
CA ILE A 55 17.65 -9.96 -10.15
C ILE A 55 16.38 -9.51 -10.93
N UNK A 56 16.30 -9.98 -11.94
CA UNK A 56 15.28 -9.86 -12.81
C UNK A 56 14.22 -10.85 -12.68
N THR A 57 14.64 -11.96 -12.18
CA THR A 57 13.72 -13.11 -11.96
C THR A 57 12.99 -13.01 -10.61
N PHE A 58 11.78 -13.57 -10.53
CA PHE A 58 11.00 -13.60 -9.29
C PHE A 58 11.58 -14.60 -8.29
N GLY A 59 12.18 -15.69 -8.77
CA GLY A 59 12.80 -16.72 -7.94
C GLY A 59 14.29 -16.85 -8.20
N PHE A 60 15.11 -16.77 -7.15
CA PHE A 60 16.57 -16.92 -7.27
C PHE A 60 17.20 -17.89 -6.26
N ARG A 61 16.45 -18.30 -5.21
CA ARG A 61 16.98 -19.16 -4.14
C ARG A 61 16.87 -20.66 -4.41
N GLY A 62 16.08 -21.07 -5.41
CA GLY A 62 15.89 -22.48 -5.74
C GLY A 62 15.21 -23.29 -4.63
N GLU A 63 14.46 -22.64 -3.75
CA GLU A 63 13.94 -23.25 -2.51
C GLU A 63 12.42 -23.46 -2.48
N ALA A 64 11.65 -22.76 -3.33
CA ALA A 64 10.19 -22.71 -3.20
C ALA A 64 9.53 -24.08 -3.44
N LEU A 65 9.81 -24.76 -4.55
CA LEU A 65 9.23 -26.07 -4.86
C LEU A 65 9.69 -27.13 -3.85
N HIS A 66 10.97 -27.06 -3.44
CA HIS A 66 11.51 -27.92 -2.38
C HIS A 66 10.71 -27.71 -1.07
N ALA A 67 10.57 -26.49 -0.61
CA ALA A 67 9.86 -26.17 0.63
C ALA A 67 8.39 -26.63 0.59
N ILE A 68 7.70 -26.43 -0.54
CA ILE A 68 6.32 -26.90 -0.76
C ILE A 68 6.28 -28.43 -0.65
N SER A 69 7.18 -29.13 -1.35
CA SER A 69 7.19 -30.60 -1.39
C SER A 69 7.44 -31.26 -0.03
N LEU A 70 8.17 -30.57 0.88
CA LEU A 70 8.43 -31.07 2.24
C LEU A 70 7.15 -31.17 3.08
N VAL A 71 6.14 -30.36 2.80
CA VAL A 71 4.94 -30.24 3.65
C VAL A 71 3.64 -30.56 2.90
N SER A 72 3.73 -31.20 1.75
CA SER A 72 2.58 -31.50 0.90
C SER A 72 2.76 -32.81 0.12
N LYS A 73 1.72 -33.19 -0.60
CA LYS A 73 1.77 -34.18 -1.67
C LYS A 73 1.83 -33.42 -2.98
N THR A 74 3.00 -33.44 -3.63
CA THR A 74 3.28 -32.62 -4.81
C THR A 74 3.46 -33.52 -6.04
N THR A 75 2.72 -33.23 -7.11
CA THR A 75 2.95 -33.83 -8.44
C THR A 75 3.47 -32.70 -9.36
N ILE A 76 4.57 -32.96 -10.03
CA ILE A 76 5.12 -32.06 -11.05
C ILE A 76 5.12 -32.83 -12.37
N ARG A 77 4.45 -32.27 -13.37
CA ARG A 77 4.47 -32.73 -14.75
C ARG A 77 5.12 -31.65 -15.58
N SER A 78 6.18 -31.97 -16.32
CA SER A 78 6.79 -30.97 -17.17
C SER A 78 7.40 -31.62 -18.41
N LYS A 79 7.42 -30.86 -19.49
CA LYS A 79 8.09 -31.25 -20.72
C LYS A 79 8.89 -30.05 -21.24
N HIS A 80 10.19 -30.19 -21.25
CA HIS A 80 11.06 -29.20 -21.86
C HIS A 80 10.92 -29.24 -23.39
N ILE A 81 11.02 -28.09 -24.03
CA ILE A 81 10.89 -27.94 -25.48
C ILE A 81 11.83 -28.87 -26.28
N SER A 82 12.98 -29.24 -25.70
CA SER A 82 13.97 -30.13 -26.35
C SER A 82 13.69 -31.63 -26.17
N GLU A 83 12.64 -32.02 -25.43
CA GLU A 83 12.33 -33.43 -25.14
C GLU A 83 11.04 -33.87 -25.86
N ASP A 84 11.01 -35.14 -26.30
CA ASP A 84 9.84 -35.72 -26.97
C ASP A 84 8.72 -36.05 -25.98
N LEU A 85 9.09 -36.54 -24.80
CA LEU A 85 8.16 -36.92 -23.74
C LEU A 85 8.39 -36.08 -22.49
N GLY A 86 7.31 -35.76 -21.79
CA GLY A 86 7.37 -35.13 -20.49
C GLY A 86 7.73 -36.12 -19.39
N THR A 87 8.01 -35.59 -18.22
CA THR A 87 8.29 -36.36 -17.00
C THR A 87 7.28 -35.96 -15.93
N GLU A 88 6.67 -36.97 -15.28
CA GLU A 88 5.85 -36.77 -14.07
C GLU A 88 6.64 -37.29 -12.86
N VAL A 89 6.73 -36.45 -11.84
CA VAL A 89 7.38 -36.80 -10.56
C VAL A 89 6.35 -36.61 -9.43
N TYR A 90 6.23 -37.64 -8.56
CA TYR A 90 5.39 -37.56 -7.37
C TYR A 90 6.27 -37.55 -6.11
N ILE A 91 6.01 -36.56 -5.25
CA ILE A 91 6.75 -36.32 -4.01
C ILE A 91 5.75 -36.22 -2.85
N GLU A 92 6.04 -36.86 -1.74
CA GLU A 92 5.20 -36.83 -0.54
C GLU A 92 6.07 -36.57 0.68
N GLY A 93 5.86 -35.42 1.34
CA GLY A 93 6.63 -35.03 2.53
C GLY A 93 8.14 -34.96 2.26
N GLY A 94 8.54 -34.48 1.08
CA GLY A 94 9.93 -34.36 0.65
C GLY A 94 10.56 -35.66 0.09
N LYS A 95 9.82 -36.77 0.08
CA LYS A 95 10.34 -38.08 -0.40
C LYS A 95 9.82 -38.37 -1.80
N PHE A 96 10.71 -38.65 -2.72
CA PHE A 96 10.35 -39.12 -4.07
C PHE A 96 9.62 -40.45 -3.97
N LYS A 97 8.45 -40.57 -4.57
CA LYS A 97 7.61 -41.74 -4.58
C LYS A 97 7.50 -42.39 -5.96
N GLY A 98 7.72 -41.62 -6.99
CA GLY A 98 7.67 -42.14 -8.34
C GLY A 98 8.10 -41.13 -9.38
N VAL A 99 8.68 -41.66 -10.47
CA VAL A 99 9.04 -40.90 -11.67
C VAL A 99 8.56 -41.73 -12.86
N LYS A 100 7.90 -41.10 -13.80
CA LYS A 100 7.47 -41.79 -15.04
C LYS A 100 7.44 -40.82 -16.23
N LYS A 101 7.59 -41.38 -17.42
CA LYS A 101 7.41 -40.60 -18.66
C LYS A 101 5.91 -40.49 -18.96
N VAL A 102 5.53 -39.27 -19.41
CA VAL A 102 4.13 -38.95 -19.75
C VAL A 102 4.09 -38.16 -21.06
N TYR A 103 2.98 -38.28 -21.77
CA TYR A 103 2.73 -37.46 -22.94
C TYR A 103 2.21 -36.09 -22.49
N LEU A 104 2.88 -35.01 -22.93
CA LEU A 104 2.50 -33.62 -22.68
C LEU A 104 2.80 -32.80 -23.95
N ASP A 105 1.97 -31.81 -24.21
CA ASP A 105 2.23 -30.86 -25.33
C ASP A 105 3.40 -29.94 -25.04
N GLY A 106 3.62 -29.57 -23.77
CA GLY A 106 4.70 -28.70 -23.32
C GLY A 106 4.38 -28.03 -21.99
N GLY A 107 5.32 -27.22 -21.49
CA GLY A 107 5.12 -26.43 -20.27
C GLY A 107 5.26 -27.20 -18.97
N THR A 108 4.70 -26.66 -17.90
CA THR A 108 4.79 -27.24 -16.55
C THR A 108 3.42 -27.23 -15.85
N HIS A 109 3.10 -28.32 -15.16
CA HIS A 109 1.93 -28.43 -14.31
C HIS A 109 2.36 -28.88 -12.91
N VAL A 110 2.25 -28.00 -11.94
CA VAL A 110 2.54 -28.29 -10.52
C VAL A 110 1.21 -28.43 -9.78
N ILE A 111 1.01 -29.58 -9.14
CA ILE A 111 -0.19 -29.90 -8.37
C ILE A 111 0.22 -30.15 -6.92
N VAL A 112 -0.32 -29.38 -6.00
CA VAL A 112 -0.04 -29.44 -4.56
C VAL A 112 -1.32 -29.86 -3.85
N LYS A 113 -1.26 -30.99 -3.16
CA LYS A 113 -2.38 -31.53 -2.38
C LYS A 113 -2.01 -31.66 -0.91
N ASP A 114 -3.01 -31.59 -0.04
CA ASP A 114 -2.90 -31.85 1.39
C ASP A 114 -1.79 -31.02 2.05
N LEU A 115 -1.75 -29.71 1.80
CA LEU A 115 -0.74 -28.82 2.39
C LEU A 115 -0.73 -28.95 3.92
N PHE A 116 0.47 -29.12 4.49
CA PHE A 116 0.73 -29.34 5.92
C PHE A 116 0.15 -30.65 6.48
N PHE A 117 -0.07 -31.68 5.64
CA PHE A 117 -0.56 -32.98 6.10
C PHE A 117 0.32 -33.60 7.21
N ASN A 118 1.63 -33.34 7.12
CA ASN A 118 2.65 -33.86 8.06
C ASN A 118 3.08 -32.83 9.13
N VAL A 119 2.42 -31.65 9.18
CA VAL A 119 2.70 -30.59 10.14
C VAL A 119 1.38 -30.10 10.76
N PRO A 120 0.73 -30.92 11.62
CA PRO A 120 -0.61 -30.61 12.14
C PRO A 120 -0.75 -29.24 12.79
N ALA A 121 0.30 -28.78 13.49
CA ALA A 121 0.30 -27.45 14.10
C ALA A 121 0.10 -26.35 13.06
N ARG A 122 0.77 -26.42 11.90
CA ARG A 122 0.60 -25.46 10.81
C ARG A 122 -0.74 -25.61 10.10
N LYS A 123 -1.22 -26.84 9.92
CA LYS A 123 -2.53 -27.10 9.30
C LYS A 123 -3.67 -26.41 10.06
N LYS A 124 -3.59 -26.37 11.40
CA LYS A 124 -4.57 -25.67 12.25
C LYS A 124 -4.60 -24.15 12.05
N PHE A 125 -3.50 -23.55 11.57
CA PHE A 125 -3.42 -22.11 11.32
C PHE A 125 -3.95 -21.71 9.94
N LEU A 126 -4.28 -22.64 9.07
CA LEU A 126 -4.93 -22.32 7.80
C LEU A 126 -6.31 -21.71 8.11
N ALA A 127 -6.55 -20.55 7.55
CA ALA A 127 -7.81 -19.83 7.71
C ALA A 127 -8.97 -20.57 7.04
N GLY A 128 -10.17 -20.08 7.18
CA GLY A 128 -11.32 -20.58 6.44
C GLY A 128 -11.09 -20.45 4.93
N GLU A 129 -11.67 -21.36 4.15
CA GLU A 129 -11.52 -21.43 2.68
C GLU A 129 -11.70 -20.06 2.00
N ARG A 130 -12.70 -19.30 2.43
CA ARG A 130 -13.02 -17.98 1.89
C ARG A 130 -11.87 -16.98 2.11
N ILE A 131 -11.23 -17.03 3.28
CA ILE A 131 -10.10 -16.16 3.64
C ILE A 131 -8.85 -16.57 2.86
N GLU A 132 -8.56 -17.88 2.79
CA GLU A 132 -7.43 -18.41 2.01
C GLU A 132 -7.58 -18.02 0.53
N PHE A 133 -8.77 -18.16 -0.02
CA PHE A 133 -9.05 -17.75 -1.40
C PHE A 133 -8.81 -16.24 -1.61
N SER A 134 -9.15 -15.40 -0.64
CA SER A 134 -8.90 -13.96 -0.76
C SER A 134 -7.38 -13.63 -0.83
N TYR A 135 -6.55 -14.36 -0.09
CA TYR A 135 -5.10 -14.23 -0.17
C TYR A 135 -4.55 -14.70 -1.53
N ILE A 136 -5.11 -15.80 -2.06
CA ILE A 136 -4.75 -16.31 -3.39
C ILE A 136 -5.12 -15.28 -4.46
N LEU A 137 -6.32 -14.72 -4.37
CA LEU A 137 -6.81 -13.69 -5.29
C LEU A 137 -5.93 -12.43 -5.24
N ASP A 138 -5.47 -12.03 -4.05
CA ASP A 138 -4.54 -10.91 -3.87
C ASP A 138 -3.22 -11.16 -4.63
N VAL A 139 -2.64 -12.35 -4.48
CA VAL A 139 -1.39 -12.73 -5.19
C VAL A 139 -1.64 -12.78 -6.71
N PHE A 140 -2.73 -13.41 -7.13
CA PHE A 140 -3.12 -13.51 -8.55
C PHE A 140 -3.28 -12.11 -9.17
N THR A 141 -3.94 -11.21 -8.45
CA THR A 141 -4.16 -9.80 -8.88
C THR A 141 -2.83 -9.06 -9.12
N ARG A 142 -1.85 -9.25 -8.24
CA ARG A 142 -0.52 -8.62 -8.39
C ARG A 142 0.13 -8.99 -9.72
N PHE A 143 0.11 -10.28 -10.07
CA PHE A 143 0.68 -10.75 -11.33
C PHE A 143 -0.17 -10.32 -12.53
N ALA A 144 -1.49 -10.37 -12.42
CA ALA A 144 -2.41 -9.96 -13.48
C ALA A 144 -2.24 -8.47 -13.85
N LEU A 145 -2.07 -7.60 -12.84
CA LEU A 145 -1.81 -6.15 -13.03
C LEU A 145 -0.45 -5.90 -13.69
N THR A 146 0.56 -6.69 -13.32
CA THR A 146 1.96 -6.46 -13.73
C THR A 146 2.27 -7.04 -15.11
N PHE A 147 1.56 -8.10 -15.53
CA PHE A 147 1.84 -8.82 -16.78
C PHE A 147 0.59 -8.85 -17.68
N PRO A 148 0.19 -7.69 -18.23
CA PRO A 148 -1.03 -7.62 -19.06
C PRO A 148 -0.95 -8.40 -20.37
N LYS A 149 0.26 -8.75 -20.83
CA LYS A 149 0.49 -9.54 -22.05
C LYS A 149 0.30 -11.04 -21.84
N VAL A 150 0.27 -11.51 -20.58
CA VAL A 150 0.09 -12.92 -20.23
C VAL A 150 -1.40 -13.22 -20.05
N HIS A 151 -1.86 -14.33 -20.59
CA HIS A 151 -3.20 -14.85 -20.37
C HIS A 151 -3.24 -15.52 -18.99
N PHE A 152 -3.99 -14.96 -18.06
CA PHE A 152 -4.19 -15.51 -16.72
C PHE A 152 -5.60 -16.07 -16.58
N LYS A 153 -5.71 -17.30 -16.11
CA LYS A 153 -7.00 -17.94 -15.83
C LYS A 153 -7.01 -18.47 -14.39
N LEU A 154 -8.04 -18.14 -13.65
CA LEU A 154 -8.26 -18.63 -12.29
C LEU A 154 -9.53 -19.47 -12.27
N ILE A 155 -9.40 -20.70 -11.82
CA ILE A 155 -10.50 -21.66 -11.67
C ILE A 155 -10.68 -21.90 -10.17
N ARG A 156 -11.93 -21.95 -9.72
CA ARG A 156 -12.27 -22.25 -8.33
C ARG A 156 -13.36 -23.31 -8.31
N SER A 157 -13.07 -24.44 -7.66
CA SER A 157 -14.02 -25.58 -7.53
C SER A 157 -14.62 -26.01 -8.88
N GLY A 158 -13.77 -26.07 -9.91
CA GLY A 158 -14.15 -26.50 -11.25
C GLY A 158 -14.78 -25.42 -12.13
N GLU A 159 -15.09 -24.25 -11.59
CA GLU A 159 -15.68 -23.14 -12.35
C GLU A 159 -14.66 -22.03 -12.64
N VAL A 160 -14.75 -21.42 -13.82
CA VAL A 160 -13.88 -20.32 -14.21
C VAL A 160 -14.27 -19.08 -13.40
N TYR A 161 -13.40 -18.68 -12.48
CA TYR A 161 -13.60 -17.48 -11.63
C TYR A 161 -13.14 -16.20 -12.34
N LEU A 162 -11.96 -16.24 -12.98
CA LEU A 162 -11.42 -15.13 -13.79
C LEU A 162 -10.78 -15.68 -15.07
N ASN A 163 -10.94 -14.97 -16.17
CA ASN A 163 -10.33 -15.30 -17.46
C ASN A 163 -9.80 -14.01 -18.10
N LEU A 164 -8.54 -13.72 -17.84
CA LEU A 164 -7.89 -12.44 -18.18
C LEU A 164 -7.04 -12.62 -19.46
N LYS A 165 -7.62 -12.33 -20.60
CA LYS A 165 -6.97 -12.47 -21.92
C LYS A 165 -5.73 -11.56 -22.05
N PRO A 166 -4.76 -11.93 -22.89
CA PRO A 166 -3.57 -11.08 -23.11
C PRO A 166 -3.88 -9.77 -23.82
N GLY A 167 -3.02 -8.76 -23.64
CA GLY A 167 -3.17 -7.46 -24.30
C GLY A 167 -4.13 -6.49 -23.61
N ARG A 168 -4.55 -6.79 -22.38
CA ARG A 168 -5.46 -5.92 -21.63
C ARG A 168 -4.76 -4.70 -21.06
N THR A 169 -5.51 -3.63 -20.87
CA THR A 169 -5.09 -2.41 -20.19
C THR A 169 -5.23 -2.58 -18.67
N ILE A 170 -4.73 -1.61 -17.90
CA ILE A 170 -4.98 -1.53 -16.45
C ILE A 170 -6.48 -1.48 -16.18
N LYS A 171 -7.23 -0.68 -16.95
CA LYS A 171 -8.69 -0.54 -16.81
C LYS A 171 -9.43 -1.85 -17.08
N ASP A 172 -9.00 -2.61 -18.10
CA ASP A 172 -9.57 -3.93 -18.39
C ASP A 172 -9.36 -4.90 -17.22
N THR A 173 -8.16 -4.87 -16.63
CA THR A 173 -7.81 -5.70 -15.47
C THR A 173 -8.64 -5.29 -14.24
N ILE A 174 -8.80 -3.99 -14.00
CA ILE A 174 -9.64 -3.44 -12.91
C ILE A 174 -11.10 -3.90 -13.11
N SER A 175 -11.64 -3.74 -14.32
CA SER A 175 -13.00 -4.13 -14.66
C SER A 175 -13.25 -5.61 -14.37
N ALA A 176 -12.32 -6.46 -14.82
CA ALA A 176 -12.47 -7.92 -14.67
C ALA A 176 -12.36 -8.41 -13.22
N ILE A 177 -11.47 -7.79 -12.41
CA ILE A 177 -11.19 -8.27 -11.05
C ILE A 177 -12.10 -7.58 -10.01
N PHE A 178 -12.28 -6.27 -10.13
CA PHE A 178 -12.95 -5.44 -9.10
C PHE A 178 -14.35 -4.97 -9.50
N GLY A 179 -14.72 -5.13 -10.77
CA GLY A 179 -16.01 -4.71 -11.31
C GLY A 179 -15.91 -3.51 -12.24
N GLU A 180 -16.76 -3.49 -13.26
CA GLU A 180 -16.81 -2.43 -14.28
C GLU A 180 -17.10 -1.05 -13.69
N ASP A 181 -17.90 -0.99 -12.63
CA ASP A 181 -18.23 0.26 -11.93
C ASP A 181 -16.99 1.01 -11.44
N LYS A 182 -15.90 0.29 -11.13
CA LYS A 182 -14.64 0.89 -10.63
C LYS A 182 -13.93 1.68 -11.74
N THR A 183 -14.04 1.27 -12.98
CA THR A 183 -13.40 1.98 -14.11
C THR A 183 -14.06 3.33 -14.40
N LYS A 184 -15.30 3.53 -13.94
CA LYS A 184 -16.08 4.76 -14.11
C LYS A 184 -15.89 5.75 -12.95
N LYS A 185 -15.19 5.36 -11.90
CA LYS A 185 -14.94 6.23 -10.74
C LYS A 185 -13.91 7.31 -11.08
N ASP A 186 -14.06 8.46 -10.44
CA ASP A 186 -13.18 9.61 -10.66
C ASP A 186 -11.74 9.27 -10.27
N SER A 187 -10.82 9.50 -11.20
CA SER A 187 -9.42 9.11 -11.06
C SER A 187 -8.50 10.02 -11.84
N PHE A 188 -7.23 9.98 -11.47
CA PHE A 188 -6.12 10.66 -12.15
C PHE A 188 -5.25 9.60 -12.83
N GLU A 189 -5.05 9.76 -14.13
CA GLU A 189 -4.07 8.94 -14.86
C GLU A 189 -2.68 9.55 -14.62
N VAL A 190 -1.80 8.78 -14.03
CA VAL A 190 -0.44 9.20 -13.67
C VAL A 190 0.53 8.74 -14.75
N PHE A 191 1.33 9.65 -15.25
CA PHE A 191 2.45 9.34 -16.13
C PHE A 191 3.53 10.39 -15.97
N LEU A 192 4.75 9.97 -15.61
CA LEU A 192 5.93 10.83 -15.55
C LEU A 192 7.16 10.01 -15.91
N SER A 193 8.03 10.56 -16.73
CA SER A 193 9.35 9.99 -16.99
C SER A 193 10.40 11.06 -16.74
N VAL A 194 11.36 10.76 -15.87
CA VAL A 194 12.45 11.68 -15.48
C VAL A 194 13.75 10.90 -15.44
N GLY A 195 14.63 11.16 -16.41
CA GLY A 195 15.84 10.37 -16.57
C GLY A 195 15.49 8.88 -16.76
N ASP A 196 16.08 8.04 -15.94
CA ASP A 196 15.86 6.59 -15.97
C ASP A 196 14.72 6.10 -15.08
N ILE A 197 13.96 7.03 -14.48
CA ILE A 197 12.82 6.68 -13.60
C ILE A 197 11.52 7.01 -14.34
N SER A 198 10.59 6.08 -14.39
CA SER A 198 9.22 6.34 -14.84
C SER A 198 8.21 5.90 -13.79
N VAL A 199 7.11 6.66 -13.69
CA VAL A 199 5.96 6.35 -12.83
C VAL A 199 4.72 6.42 -13.70
N GLU A 200 3.91 5.37 -13.69
CA GLU A 200 2.65 5.32 -14.44
C GLU A 200 1.56 4.60 -13.63
N GLY A 201 0.31 4.89 -13.95
CA GLY A 201 -0.81 4.19 -13.31
C GLY A 201 -2.06 5.04 -13.12
N ILE A 202 -2.82 4.70 -12.09
CA ILE A 202 -4.11 5.34 -11.79
C ILE A 202 -4.18 5.61 -10.27
N ILE A 203 -4.61 6.81 -9.89
CA ILE A 203 -4.97 7.16 -8.50
C ILE A 203 -6.43 7.59 -8.52
N TYR A 204 -7.25 6.95 -7.70
CA TYR A 204 -8.65 7.35 -7.53
C TYR A 204 -8.74 8.58 -6.62
N LYS A 205 -9.78 9.36 -6.80
CA LYS A 205 -10.06 10.48 -5.91
C LYS A 205 -10.46 9.99 -4.51
N ASP A 206 -11.12 8.82 -4.45
CA ASP A 206 -11.66 8.25 -3.22
C ASP A 206 -11.25 6.78 -3.05
N LYS A 207 -11.63 6.19 -1.94
CA LYS A 207 -11.54 4.75 -1.71
C LYS A 207 -12.70 4.08 -2.45
N VAL A 208 -12.39 3.30 -3.46
CA VAL A 208 -13.40 2.67 -4.35
C VAL A 208 -13.43 1.13 -4.24
N GLY A 209 -12.56 0.55 -3.42
CA GLY A 209 -12.48 -0.89 -3.22
C GLY A 209 -11.51 -1.60 -4.17
N VAL A 210 -10.67 -0.86 -4.88
CA VAL A 210 -9.61 -1.42 -5.74
C VAL A 210 -8.37 -1.77 -4.90
N GLY A 211 -8.13 -1.02 -3.82
CA GLY A 211 -6.96 -1.21 -2.98
C GLY A 211 -5.78 -0.36 -3.40
N ARG A 212 -4.65 -0.56 -2.74
CA ARG A 212 -3.44 0.25 -2.90
C ARG A 212 -2.29 -0.61 -3.38
N TRP A 213 -1.94 -0.47 -4.64
CA TRP A 213 -0.97 -1.33 -5.33
C TRP A 213 0.19 -0.49 -5.85
N PHE A 214 1.39 -0.76 -5.35
CA PHE A 214 2.61 -0.12 -5.84
C PHE A 214 3.58 -1.19 -6.31
N PHE A 215 4.12 -0.99 -7.50
CA PHE A 215 5.05 -1.94 -8.13
C PHE A 215 6.34 -1.22 -8.51
N VAL A 216 7.47 -1.85 -8.23
CA VAL A 216 8.81 -1.38 -8.66
C VAL A 216 9.42 -2.47 -9.54
N ASN A 217 9.72 -2.13 -10.79
CA ASN A 217 10.29 -3.07 -11.77
C ASN A 217 9.50 -4.39 -11.78
N LYS A 218 8.16 -4.28 -11.87
CA LYS A 218 7.18 -5.38 -11.89
C LYS A 218 7.00 -6.12 -10.56
N ARG A 219 7.66 -5.69 -9.49
CA ARG A 219 7.59 -6.34 -8.17
C ARG A 219 6.67 -5.54 -7.24
N TYR A 220 5.66 -6.19 -6.67
CA TYR A 220 4.76 -5.57 -5.68
C TYR A 220 5.54 -5.19 -4.43
N VAL A 221 5.36 -3.95 -3.98
CA VAL A 221 6.11 -3.40 -2.85
C VAL A 221 5.15 -2.63 -1.92
N LYS A 222 5.30 -2.85 -0.62
CA LYS A 222 4.68 -2.03 0.43
C LYS A 222 5.72 -1.01 0.88
N ASP A 223 5.51 0.25 0.55
CA ASP A 223 6.54 1.28 0.77
C ASP A 223 5.95 2.53 1.44
N LYS A 224 6.52 2.89 2.59
CA LYS A 224 6.09 4.04 3.41
C LYS A 224 6.36 5.37 2.72
N ILE A 225 7.40 5.47 1.91
CA ILE A 225 7.80 6.70 1.21
C ILE A 225 6.74 7.06 0.16
N ILE A 226 6.26 6.05 -0.58
CA ILE A 226 5.21 6.22 -1.59
C ILE A 226 3.89 6.63 -0.92
N PHE A 227 3.52 5.97 0.18
CA PHE A 227 2.33 6.36 0.95
C PHE A 227 2.46 7.79 1.49
N SER A 228 3.65 8.17 1.98
CA SER A 228 3.94 9.53 2.43
C SER A 228 3.84 10.55 1.29
N ALA A 229 4.32 10.21 0.08
CA ALA A 229 4.22 11.07 -1.10
C ALA A 229 2.75 11.33 -1.48
N ILE A 230 1.94 10.27 -1.52
CA ILE A 230 0.50 10.37 -1.85
C ILE A 230 -0.24 11.16 -0.75
N SER A 231 0.09 10.91 0.51
CA SER A 231 -0.54 11.58 1.68
C SER A 231 -0.22 13.09 1.77
N LYS A 232 0.79 13.58 1.03
CA LYS A 232 1.03 15.03 0.87
C LYS A 232 -0.21 15.72 0.28
N PHE A 233 -0.96 15.01 -0.56
CA PHE A 233 -2.23 15.48 -1.11
C PHE A 233 -3.37 15.01 -0.20
N SER A 234 -3.83 15.88 0.68
CA SER A 234 -4.80 15.53 1.72
C SER A 234 -6.06 14.85 1.17
N PHE A 235 -6.51 15.25 -0.02
CA PHE A 235 -7.69 14.66 -0.69
C PHE A 235 -7.42 13.27 -1.28
N LEU A 236 -6.15 12.82 -1.36
CA LEU A 236 -5.76 11.48 -1.80
C LEU A 236 -5.34 10.55 -0.66
N LYS A 237 -5.38 11.02 0.58
CA LYS A 237 -4.89 10.27 1.74
C LYS A 237 -5.53 8.89 1.89
N ASN A 238 -6.82 8.79 1.61
CA ASN A 238 -7.58 7.54 1.71
C ASN A 238 -7.84 6.88 0.35
N SER A 239 -7.28 7.41 -0.71
CA SER A 239 -7.51 6.97 -2.09
C SER A 239 -6.94 5.58 -2.37
N ASP A 240 -7.62 4.86 -3.24
CA ASP A 240 -7.08 3.66 -3.85
C ASP A 240 -6.19 4.05 -5.04
N PHE A 241 -5.19 3.23 -5.33
CA PHE A 241 -4.29 3.49 -6.46
C PHE A 241 -3.63 2.23 -6.98
N ILE A 242 -3.24 2.26 -8.24
CA ILE A 242 -2.37 1.26 -8.88
C ILE A 242 -1.26 2.06 -9.56
N LEU A 243 -0.05 1.97 -9.03
CA LEU A 243 1.12 2.69 -9.55
C LEU A 243 2.27 1.73 -9.86
N PHE A 244 2.90 1.95 -10.99
CA PHE A 244 4.08 1.23 -11.45
C PHE A 244 5.24 2.21 -11.55
N MET A 245 6.36 1.85 -10.97
CA MET A 245 7.62 2.58 -11.11
C MET A 245 8.65 1.67 -11.77
N ASN A 246 9.30 2.18 -12.81
CA ASN A 246 10.49 1.54 -13.38
C ASN A 246 11.68 2.44 -13.05
N CYS A 247 12.76 1.86 -12.59
CA CYS A 247 13.99 2.56 -12.25
C CYS A 247 15.19 1.59 -12.31
N PRO A 248 16.40 2.10 -12.47
CA PRO A 248 17.60 1.25 -12.45
C PRO A 248 17.71 0.45 -11.14
N PRO A 249 18.17 -0.80 -11.18
CA PRO A 249 18.31 -1.66 -9.99
C PRO A 249 19.15 -1.05 -8.87
N GLU A 250 20.12 -0.22 -9.21
CA GLU A 250 20.97 0.46 -8.24
C GLU A 250 20.26 1.48 -7.34
N PHE A 251 19.00 1.85 -7.63
CA PHE A 251 18.24 2.78 -6.81
C PHE A 251 17.66 2.16 -5.53
N TYR A 252 17.63 0.82 -5.45
CA TYR A 252 17.01 0.15 -4.31
C TYR A 252 17.67 -1.20 -4.02
N ASP A 253 17.48 -1.68 -2.80
CA ASP A 253 17.88 -3.02 -2.37
C ASP A 253 16.62 -3.83 -2.05
N VAL A 254 16.48 -5.01 -2.64
CA VAL A 254 15.36 -5.95 -2.43
C VAL A 254 15.64 -6.95 -1.30
N ASN A 255 16.88 -7.08 -0.86
CA ASN A 255 17.28 -8.08 0.12
C ASN A 255 17.02 -7.61 1.57
N VAL A 256 15.84 -7.07 1.81
CA VAL A 256 15.42 -6.53 3.12
C VAL A 256 14.57 -7.55 3.88
N ASN A 257 13.69 -8.28 3.18
CA ASN A 257 12.71 -9.16 3.79
C ASN A 257 12.55 -10.45 2.94
N PRO A 258 12.46 -11.64 3.56
CA PRO A 258 12.22 -12.90 2.82
C PRO A 258 10.99 -12.88 1.91
N THR A 259 9.96 -12.13 2.26
CA THR A 259 8.74 -11.99 1.43
C THR A 259 8.95 -11.10 0.20
N LYS A 260 10.06 -10.34 0.16
CA LYS A 260 10.43 -9.44 -0.94
C LYS A 260 9.36 -8.37 -1.25
N THR A 261 8.49 -8.09 -0.31
CA THR A 261 7.47 -7.03 -0.43
C THR A 261 7.96 -5.68 0.11
N GLU A 262 9.17 -5.64 0.63
CA GLU A 262 9.81 -4.42 1.14
C GLU A 262 11.12 -4.19 0.38
N ILE A 263 11.42 -2.93 0.16
CA ILE A 263 12.67 -2.50 -0.47
C ILE A 263 13.29 -1.38 0.37
N ARG A 264 14.59 -1.18 0.21
CA ARG A 264 15.30 -0.04 0.80
C ARG A 264 15.81 0.86 -0.32
N TRP A 265 15.29 2.06 -0.40
CA TRP A 265 15.73 3.05 -1.37
C TRP A 265 17.10 3.63 -0.98
N ARG A 266 17.99 3.80 -1.94
CA ARG A 266 19.27 4.50 -1.72
C ARG A 266 19.09 6.02 -1.63
N SER A 267 18.09 6.56 -2.34
CA SER A 267 17.75 7.99 -2.33
C SER A 267 16.25 8.17 -2.08
N PRO A 268 15.78 7.97 -0.83
CA PRO A 268 14.35 8.05 -0.51
C PRO A 268 13.69 9.37 -0.89
N LEU A 269 14.38 10.50 -0.66
CA LEU A 269 13.87 11.84 -0.96
C LEU A 269 13.64 12.03 -2.47
N LYS A 270 14.59 11.58 -3.29
CA LYS A 270 14.46 11.66 -4.76
C LYS A 270 13.24 10.87 -5.25
N ILE A 271 13.05 9.65 -4.74
CA ILE A 271 11.89 8.80 -5.10
C ILE A 271 10.58 9.47 -4.67
N LYS A 272 10.54 10.00 -3.45
CA LYS A 272 9.38 10.73 -2.92
C LYS A 272 9.02 11.91 -3.83
N GLU A 273 10.01 12.72 -4.21
CA GLU A 273 9.81 13.90 -5.06
C GLU A 273 9.32 13.51 -6.47
N VAL A 274 9.88 12.45 -7.05
CA VAL A 274 9.41 11.93 -8.37
C VAL A 274 7.93 11.55 -8.30
N VAL A 275 7.50 10.87 -7.25
CA VAL A 275 6.09 10.46 -7.09
C VAL A 275 5.20 11.69 -6.87
N ILE A 276 5.63 12.65 -6.06
CA ILE A 276 4.90 13.91 -5.84
C ILE A 276 4.72 14.65 -7.17
N THR A 277 5.79 14.81 -7.93
CA THR A 277 5.76 15.47 -9.25
C THR A 277 4.81 14.74 -10.21
N ALA A 278 4.84 13.40 -10.23
CA ALA A 278 3.97 12.60 -11.08
C ALA A 278 2.48 12.85 -10.76
N ILE A 279 2.16 12.97 -9.48
CA ILE A 279 0.79 13.26 -9.01
C ILE A 279 0.39 14.70 -9.36
N GLU A 280 1.28 15.68 -9.14
CA GLU A 280 1.04 17.10 -9.49
C GLU A 280 0.72 17.25 -10.98
N GLU A 281 1.49 16.58 -11.84
CA GLU A 281 1.26 16.60 -13.29
C GLU A 281 -0.08 15.96 -13.66
N ALA A 282 -0.42 14.80 -13.05
CA ALA A 282 -1.69 14.13 -13.28
C ALA A 282 -2.88 15.02 -12.90
N ILE A 283 -2.80 15.70 -11.77
CA ILE A 283 -3.83 16.65 -11.31
C ILE A 283 -3.92 17.84 -12.30
N ARG A 284 -2.78 18.40 -12.69
CA ARG A 284 -2.72 19.52 -13.64
C ARG A 284 -3.35 19.16 -14.99
N HIS A 285 -3.03 17.97 -15.52
CA HIS A 285 -3.61 17.47 -16.77
C HIS A 285 -5.13 17.32 -16.69
N LYS A 286 -5.62 16.76 -15.59
CA LYS A 286 -7.07 16.58 -15.41
C LYS A 286 -7.79 17.92 -15.28
N VAL A 287 -7.24 18.87 -14.52
CA VAL A 287 -7.79 20.23 -14.39
C VAL A 287 -7.83 20.90 -15.76
N LYS A 288 -6.72 20.84 -16.52
CA LYS A 288 -6.65 21.41 -17.87
C LYS A 288 -7.71 20.78 -18.81
N SER A 289 -7.91 19.47 -18.76
CA SER A 289 -8.92 18.79 -19.61
C SER A 289 -10.35 19.19 -19.29
N LEU A 290 -10.65 19.55 -18.04
CA LEU A 290 -11.97 20.05 -17.63
C LEU A 290 -12.25 21.45 -18.22
N PHE A 291 -11.20 22.24 -18.47
CA PHE A 291 -11.33 23.59 -19.03
C PHE A 291 -11.22 23.63 -20.57
N THR A 292 -10.81 22.52 -21.21
CA THR A 292 -10.62 22.44 -22.67
C THR A 292 -11.54 21.42 -23.32
N SER A 293 -12.84 21.48 -23.00
CA SER A 293 -13.82 20.53 -23.54
C SER A 293 -14.06 20.59 -25.04
N ASP A 294 -13.29 21.39 -25.79
CA ASP A 294 -13.43 21.56 -27.24
C ASP A 294 -12.09 21.55 -28.00
N PHE A 295 -11.24 20.54 -27.82
CA PHE A 295 -10.15 20.30 -28.79
C PHE A 295 -9.62 18.87 -28.81
N GLN A 296 -9.39 18.38 -30.02
CA GLN A 296 -8.94 17.06 -30.47
C GLN A 296 -7.75 16.45 -29.72
N GLN A 297 -7.72 15.12 -29.69
CA GLN A 297 -6.59 14.27 -29.31
C GLN A 297 -5.23 14.90 -29.65
N GLN A 298 -4.51 15.36 -28.66
CA GLN A 298 -3.10 15.69 -28.81
C GLN A 298 -2.23 14.61 -28.14
N GLN A 299 -1.24 14.16 -28.87
CA GLN A 299 -0.16 13.28 -28.43
C GLN A 299 0.47 13.83 -27.13
N TYR A 300 0.73 12.93 -26.21
CA TYR A 300 1.46 13.24 -24.97
C TYR A 300 2.87 13.74 -25.32
N ASP A 301 3.10 15.01 -25.09
CA ASP A 301 4.43 15.59 -25.23
C ASP A 301 5.23 15.26 -23.94
N VAL A 302 6.24 14.44 -24.09
CA VAL A 302 7.12 14.05 -22.98
C VAL A 302 7.96 15.26 -22.57
N ARG A 303 7.48 16.04 -21.60
CA ARG A 303 8.29 17.12 -21.02
C ARG A 303 9.18 16.52 -19.93
N THR A 304 10.46 16.57 -20.14
CA THR A 304 11.46 16.29 -19.10
C THR A 304 11.38 17.40 -18.05
N VAL A 305 10.85 17.08 -16.88
CA VAL A 305 10.87 17.98 -15.72
C VAL A 305 12.24 17.84 -15.05
N ASP A 306 12.93 18.93 -14.88
CA ASP A 306 14.26 18.94 -14.25
C ASP A 306 14.12 18.79 -12.72
N VAL A 307 13.91 17.56 -12.29
CA VAL A 307 13.77 17.20 -10.86
C VAL A 307 15.10 17.40 -10.13
N GLU A 308 16.25 17.27 -10.85
CA GLU A 308 17.57 17.49 -10.28
C GLU A 308 17.75 18.96 -9.87
N LYS A 309 17.33 19.87 -10.74
CA LYS A 309 17.38 21.32 -10.48
C LYS A 309 16.47 21.74 -9.33
N LYS A 310 15.30 21.10 -9.21
CA LYS A 310 14.36 21.35 -8.10
C LYS A 310 14.93 20.85 -6.76
N LEU A 311 15.59 19.68 -6.77
CA LEU A 311 16.30 19.11 -5.61
C LEU A 311 17.53 19.97 -5.20
N GLU A 312 18.26 20.51 -6.16
CA GLU A 312 19.39 21.41 -5.89
C GLU A 312 18.91 22.71 -5.23
N LEU A 313 17.84 23.31 -5.75
CA LEU A 313 17.23 24.52 -5.19
C LEU A 313 16.71 24.31 -3.76
N GLU A 314 16.16 23.12 -3.47
CA GLU A 314 15.72 22.79 -2.10
C GLU A 314 16.92 22.58 -1.16
N LYS A 315 17.97 21.90 -1.63
CA LYS A 315 19.23 21.73 -0.87
C LYS A 315 19.93 23.06 -0.60
N GLU A 316 19.88 24.00 -1.54
CA GLU A 316 20.42 25.35 -1.34
C GLU A 316 19.63 26.13 -0.29
N LYS A 317 18.29 26.04 -0.35
CA LYS A 317 17.40 26.66 0.65
C LYS A 317 17.56 26.02 2.05
N GLU A 318 17.83 24.73 2.12
CA GLU A 318 18.16 24.06 3.39
C GLU A 318 19.52 24.49 3.93
N LYS A 319 20.54 24.57 3.06
CA LYS A 319 21.88 25.07 3.44
C LYS A 319 21.88 26.54 3.89
N GLU A 320 21.03 27.38 3.32
CA GLU A 320 20.85 28.75 3.77
C GLU A 320 20.17 28.83 5.15
N LYS A 321 19.26 27.95 5.44
CA LYS A 321 18.60 27.82 6.75
C LYS A 321 19.54 27.26 7.84
N GLU A 322 20.50 26.39 7.45
CA GLU A 322 21.48 25.81 8.38
C GLU A 322 22.57 26.81 8.83
N LYS A 323 22.96 27.73 7.95
CA LYS A 323 23.99 28.74 8.27
C LYS A 323 23.55 29.77 9.32
N GLY A 324 22.29 29.77 9.73
CA GLY A 324 21.75 30.68 10.74
C GLY A 324 21.49 30.08 12.13
N LYS A 325 21.83 28.82 12.36
CA LYS A 325 21.56 28.15 13.65
C LYS A 325 22.83 27.53 14.24
N GLU A 326 23.16 27.96 15.44
CA GLU A 326 24.34 27.52 16.19
C GLU A 326 24.25 26.07 16.70
N GLU A 327 25.40 25.49 17.03
CA GLU A 327 25.71 24.07 17.30
C GLU A 327 24.86 23.32 18.36
N GLY A 328 23.89 23.96 18.98
CA GLY A 328 23.10 23.35 20.07
C GLY A 328 21.95 22.41 19.66
N GLU A 329 21.49 22.48 18.44
CA GLU A 329 20.30 21.72 18.01
C GLU A 329 20.59 20.35 17.39
N TYR A 330 21.83 20.06 17.02
CA TYR A 330 22.18 18.81 16.36
C TYR A 330 22.11 17.55 17.26
N GLN A 331 22.32 17.73 18.56
CA GLN A 331 22.26 16.59 19.49
C GLN A 331 20.82 16.12 19.77
N VAL A 332 19.86 17.03 19.75
CA VAL A 332 18.45 16.70 20.05
C VAL A 332 17.78 15.91 18.89
N TYR A 333 18.24 16.14 17.66
CA TYR A 333 17.66 15.46 16.49
C TYR A 333 18.18 13.99 16.34
N GLN A 334 19.39 13.72 16.76
CA GLN A 334 19.95 12.36 16.70
C GLN A 334 19.32 11.40 17.74
N GLU A 335 18.94 11.91 18.90
CA GLU A 335 18.25 11.08 19.91
C GLU A 335 16.82 10.72 19.52
N LYS A 336 16.14 11.55 18.70
CA LYS A 336 14.78 11.26 18.23
C LYS A 336 14.71 10.20 17.11
N ILE A 337 15.82 9.92 16.43
CA ILE A 337 15.83 9.00 15.27
C ILE A 337 15.98 7.52 15.71
N VAL A 338 16.29 7.27 16.98
CA VAL A 338 16.60 5.91 17.48
C VAL A 338 15.54 5.37 18.45
N ARG A 339 14.31 5.87 18.42
CA ARG A 339 13.24 5.16 19.13
C ARG A 339 12.82 3.96 18.27
N ALA A 340 13.12 2.78 18.75
CA ALA A 340 12.72 1.54 18.09
C ALA A 340 11.20 1.52 17.93
N SER A 341 10.73 1.30 16.70
CA SER A 341 9.30 1.10 16.46
C SER A 341 8.84 -0.14 17.22
N PRO A 342 7.66 -0.13 17.85
CA PRO A 342 7.19 -1.27 18.60
C PRO A 342 6.99 -2.48 17.67
N LYS A 343 7.33 -3.64 18.16
CA LYS A 343 7.11 -4.92 17.47
C LYS A 343 5.65 -5.35 17.70
N ILE A 344 4.86 -5.41 16.66
CA ILE A 344 3.45 -5.84 16.75
C ILE A 344 3.44 -7.37 16.88
N LEU A 345 2.89 -7.87 17.98
CA LEU A 345 2.77 -9.29 18.26
C LEU A 345 1.51 -9.89 17.61
N THR A 346 0.38 -9.21 17.78
CA THR A 346 -0.90 -9.65 17.20
C THR A 346 -1.92 -8.50 17.22
N ILE A 347 -2.98 -8.66 16.44
CA ILE A 347 -4.15 -7.76 16.43
C ILE A 347 -5.37 -8.60 16.81
N LEU A 348 -6.09 -8.19 17.85
CA LEU A 348 -7.26 -8.89 18.37
C LEU A 348 -8.55 -8.11 18.04
N GLY A 349 -9.48 -8.79 17.40
CA GLY A 349 -10.79 -8.21 17.09
C GLY A 349 -10.75 -7.02 16.13
N GLY A 350 -9.62 -6.77 15.48
CA GLY A 350 -9.45 -5.63 14.55
C GLY A 350 -9.37 -4.26 15.23
N ILE A 351 -9.31 -4.21 16.56
CA ILE A 351 -9.33 -2.96 17.35
C ILE A 351 -8.23 -2.88 18.40
N PHE A 352 -7.68 -4.01 18.86
CA PHE A 352 -6.62 -4.02 19.87
C PHE A 352 -5.34 -4.60 19.27
N ALA A 353 -4.21 -3.89 19.43
CA ALA A 353 -2.89 -4.41 19.08
C ALA A 353 -2.15 -4.80 20.37
N PHE A 354 -1.49 -5.94 20.34
CA PHE A 354 -0.50 -6.31 21.35
C PHE A 354 0.87 -6.00 20.76
N VAL A 355 1.65 -5.21 21.50
CA VAL A 355 2.95 -4.76 21.01
C VAL A 355 4.04 -4.98 22.08
N GLU A 356 5.23 -5.32 21.62
CA GLU A 356 6.45 -5.37 22.43
C GLU A 356 7.26 -4.10 22.16
N TRP A 357 7.57 -3.36 23.22
CA TRP A 357 8.38 -2.15 23.16
C TRP A 357 9.24 -2.04 24.40
N GLU A 358 10.55 -1.84 24.21
CA GLU A 358 11.52 -1.77 25.31
C GLU A 358 11.44 -2.99 26.26
N SER A 359 11.26 -4.20 25.69
CA SER A 359 11.14 -5.47 26.41
C SER A 359 9.89 -5.60 27.31
N GLU A 360 8.93 -4.71 27.13
CA GLU A 360 7.64 -4.75 27.83
C GLU A 360 6.51 -5.00 26.85
N VAL A 361 5.41 -5.55 27.33
CA VAL A 361 4.23 -5.81 26.47
C VAL A 361 3.12 -4.82 26.80
N TYR A 362 2.54 -4.26 25.76
CA TYR A 362 1.44 -3.32 25.87
C TYR A 362 0.25 -3.79 25.04
N MET A 363 -0.94 -3.48 25.53
CA MET A 363 -2.19 -3.57 24.76
C MET A 363 -2.59 -2.16 24.36
N VAL A 364 -2.83 -1.97 23.07
CA VAL A 364 -3.16 -0.68 22.46
C VAL A 364 -4.58 -0.74 21.88
N ASP A 365 -5.44 0.16 22.28
CA ASP A 365 -6.68 0.46 21.57
C ASP A 365 -6.31 1.30 20.34
N ILE A 366 -6.32 0.67 19.16
CA ILE A 366 -5.85 1.27 17.90
C ILE A 366 -6.69 2.51 17.55
N HIS A 367 -8.00 2.46 17.78
CA HIS A 367 -8.89 3.60 17.52
C HIS A 367 -8.54 4.78 18.43
N ALA A 368 -8.51 4.55 19.73
CA ALA A 368 -8.21 5.59 20.73
C ALA A 368 -6.80 6.17 20.54
N TYR A 369 -5.82 5.32 20.18
CA TYR A 369 -4.45 5.74 19.91
C TYR A 369 -4.38 6.64 18.66
N HIS A 370 -5.01 6.21 17.57
CA HIS A 370 -5.05 6.96 16.31
C HIS A 370 -5.77 8.30 16.48
N GLU A 371 -6.89 8.29 17.20
CA GLU A 371 -7.65 9.49 17.55
C GLU A 371 -6.77 10.51 18.32
N GLY A 372 -6.06 10.05 19.34
CA GLY A 372 -5.15 10.89 20.13
C GLY A 372 -3.98 11.44 19.33
N LYS A 373 -3.40 10.61 18.44
CA LYS A 373 -2.31 11.02 17.55
C LYS A 373 -2.76 12.10 16.56
N LEU A 374 -3.90 11.91 15.91
CA LEU A 374 -4.48 12.90 14.99
C LEU A 374 -4.77 14.22 15.72
N TYR A 375 -5.32 14.16 16.92
CA TYR A 375 -5.60 15.33 17.75
C TYR A 375 -4.31 16.10 18.06
N ALA A 376 -3.26 15.42 18.51
CA ALA A 376 -1.97 16.04 18.85
C ALA A 376 -1.30 16.69 17.62
N GLU A 377 -1.32 15.98 16.48
CA GLU A 377 -0.78 16.50 15.22
C GLU A 377 -1.50 17.77 14.77
N MET A 378 -2.83 17.76 14.81
CA MET A 378 -3.64 18.90 14.40
C MET A 378 -3.47 20.09 15.35
N ARG A 379 -3.44 19.81 16.66
CA ARG A 379 -3.21 20.86 17.69
C ARG A 379 -1.87 21.55 17.48
N SER A 380 -0.82 20.78 17.19
CA SER A 380 0.51 21.32 16.88
C SER A 380 0.49 22.20 15.63
N LYS A 381 -0.21 21.78 14.58
CA LYS A 381 -0.33 22.57 13.34
C LYS A 381 -1.06 23.89 13.58
N LEU A 382 -2.13 23.86 14.36
CA LEU A 382 -2.91 25.06 14.69
C LEU A 382 -2.14 26.03 15.57
N SER A 383 -1.25 25.55 16.46
CA SER A 383 -0.47 26.41 17.37
C SER A 383 0.68 27.13 16.69
N THR A 384 1.13 26.66 15.52
CA THR A 384 2.29 27.26 14.82
C THR A 384 1.91 28.29 13.76
N ASP A 385 0.63 28.50 13.49
CA ASP A 385 0.09 29.35 12.41
C ASP A 385 0.73 29.07 11.02
N LYS A 386 1.39 27.93 10.88
CA LYS A 386 2.06 27.50 9.64
C LYS A 386 1.23 26.40 8.98
N PHE A 387 0.16 26.81 8.32
CA PHE A 387 -0.64 25.87 7.54
C PHE A 387 -0.59 26.23 6.06
N GLU A 388 -0.44 25.22 5.23
CA GLU A 388 -0.60 25.39 3.78
C GLU A 388 -2.05 25.75 3.48
N LYS A 389 -2.27 26.83 2.73
CA LYS A 389 -3.60 27.22 2.25
C LYS A 389 -3.88 26.59 0.90
N LEU A 390 -5.00 25.93 0.79
CA LEU A 390 -5.57 25.44 -0.45
C LEU A 390 -6.46 26.55 -1.03
N ARG A 391 -6.05 27.14 -2.13
CA ARG A 391 -6.83 28.19 -2.81
C ARG A 391 -7.68 27.60 -3.90
N PHE A 392 -8.96 27.94 -3.88
CA PHE A 392 -9.90 27.57 -4.91
C PHE A 392 -9.82 28.55 -6.08
N VAL A 393 -9.54 28.05 -7.27
CA VAL A 393 -9.52 28.87 -8.51
C VAL A 393 -10.92 29.43 -8.80
N ILE A 394 -11.95 28.62 -8.55
CA ILE A 394 -13.36 29.02 -8.56
C ILE A 394 -13.82 28.88 -7.10
N PRO A 395 -14.40 29.92 -6.48
CA PRO A 395 -14.84 29.81 -5.09
C PRO A 395 -15.76 28.62 -4.88
N PHE A 396 -15.54 27.90 -3.79
CA PHE A 396 -16.43 26.79 -3.41
C PHE A 396 -17.66 27.39 -2.74
N GLU A 397 -18.83 27.16 -3.34
CA GLU A 397 -20.10 27.74 -2.85
C GLU A 397 -20.79 26.80 -1.86
N ILE A 398 -21.20 27.35 -0.74
CA ILE A 398 -22.11 26.69 0.20
C ILE A 398 -23.29 27.60 0.48
N GLU A 399 -24.46 27.02 0.63
CA GLU A 399 -25.70 27.74 0.90
C GLU A 399 -26.17 27.42 2.33
N LEU A 400 -26.36 28.45 3.14
CA LEU A 400 -26.80 28.33 4.54
C LEU A 400 -28.04 29.19 4.79
N PRO A 401 -28.79 28.92 5.85
CA PRO A 401 -29.85 29.83 6.29
C PRO A 401 -29.31 31.24 6.50
N LYS A 402 -30.10 32.25 6.18
CA LYS A 402 -29.70 33.66 6.25
C LYS A 402 -29.13 34.04 7.62
N THR A 403 -29.76 33.57 8.68
CA THR A 403 -29.29 33.81 10.06
C THR A 403 -27.91 33.24 10.34
N SER A 404 -27.61 32.05 9.76
CA SER A 404 -26.29 31.42 9.90
C SER A 404 -25.24 32.21 9.13
N VAL A 405 -25.58 32.72 7.93
CA VAL A 405 -24.65 33.57 7.13
C VAL A 405 -24.33 34.87 7.88
N GLU A 406 -25.34 35.51 8.48
CA GLU A 406 -25.15 36.74 9.28
C GLU A 406 -24.26 36.48 10.50
N ASN A 407 -24.43 35.34 11.18
CA ASN A 407 -23.57 34.93 12.28
C ASN A 407 -22.13 34.70 11.83
N VAL A 408 -21.93 33.92 10.76
CA VAL A 408 -20.59 33.66 10.19
C VAL A 408 -19.91 34.98 9.80
N LEU A 409 -20.65 35.91 9.21
CA LEU A 409 -20.11 37.24 8.81
C LEU A 409 -19.64 38.04 10.04
N SER A 410 -20.38 37.99 11.13
CA SER A 410 -20.01 38.70 12.37
C SER A 410 -18.73 38.14 13.02
N HIS A 411 -18.37 36.90 12.71
CA HIS A 411 -17.18 36.23 13.23
C HIS A 411 -16.12 35.98 12.12
N LYS A 412 -16.19 36.71 11.01
CA LYS A 412 -15.30 36.53 9.86
C LYS A 412 -13.81 36.52 10.26
N ASP A 413 -13.41 37.42 11.16
CA ASP A 413 -12.02 37.52 11.62
C ASP A 413 -11.52 36.20 12.28
N ASP A 414 -12.39 35.50 12.98
CA ASP A 414 -12.03 34.22 13.64
C ASP A 414 -11.75 33.13 12.61
N PHE A 415 -12.55 33.09 11.55
CA PHE A 415 -12.32 32.16 10.43
C PHE A 415 -11.04 32.49 9.65
N GLU A 416 -10.76 33.79 9.45
CA GLU A 416 -9.53 34.25 8.79
C GLU A 416 -8.28 33.89 9.60
N LYS A 417 -8.31 33.98 10.92
CA LYS A 417 -7.22 33.57 11.83
C LYS A 417 -6.86 32.10 11.66
N ILE A 418 -7.82 31.23 11.38
CA ILE A 418 -7.57 29.80 11.15
C ILE A 418 -7.29 29.49 9.67
N GLY A 419 -7.19 30.52 8.80
CA GLY A 419 -6.80 30.39 7.39
C GLY A 419 -7.95 30.18 6.41
N VAL A 420 -9.21 30.35 6.83
CA VAL A 420 -10.38 30.26 5.95
C VAL A 420 -10.69 31.65 5.42
N GLU A 421 -10.61 31.82 4.09
CA GLU A 421 -10.92 33.08 3.41
C GLU A 421 -12.20 32.90 2.58
N PHE A 422 -13.18 33.78 2.78
CA PHE A 422 -14.47 33.68 2.07
C PHE A 422 -15.10 35.07 1.87
N ASP A 423 -16.00 35.12 0.88
CA ASP A 423 -16.92 36.24 0.65
C ASP A 423 -18.37 35.78 0.85
N ILE A 424 -19.29 36.69 0.92
CA ILE A 424 -20.72 36.41 1.04
C ILE A 424 -21.48 37.03 -0.13
N ASP A 425 -22.40 36.26 -0.70
CA ASP A 425 -23.33 36.71 -1.74
C ASP A 425 -24.73 36.19 -1.39
N GLY A 426 -25.53 37.08 -0.80
CA GLY A 426 -26.87 36.72 -0.33
C GLY A 426 -26.84 35.69 0.80
N ASN A 427 -27.35 34.49 0.53
CA ASN A 427 -27.33 33.38 1.48
C ASN A 427 -26.23 32.35 1.17
N LYS A 428 -25.27 32.74 0.29
CA LYS A 428 -24.15 31.88 -0.09
C LYS A 428 -22.84 32.39 0.53
N ILE A 429 -22.03 31.45 1.01
CA ILE A 429 -20.65 31.68 1.41
C ILE A 429 -19.76 31.19 0.25
N LEU A 430 -18.94 32.08 -0.26
CA LEU A 430 -18.04 31.87 -1.40
C LEU A 430 -16.61 31.66 -0.85
N ILE A 431 -16.21 30.43 -0.62
CA ILE A 431 -14.94 30.10 0.01
C ILE A 431 -13.80 30.22 -1.01
N ARG A 432 -12.84 31.09 -0.74
CA ARG A 432 -11.66 31.36 -1.58
C ARG A 432 -10.47 30.48 -1.23
N SER A 433 -10.26 30.26 0.06
CA SER A 433 -9.19 29.38 0.52
C SER A 433 -9.55 28.72 1.84
N ILE A 434 -9.00 27.54 2.05
CA ILE A 434 -9.07 26.82 3.33
C ILE A 434 -7.67 26.34 3.71
N PRO A 435 -7.37 26.18 4.97
CA PRO A 435 -6.13 25.50 5.36
C PRO A 435 -6.21 24.00 4.97
N SER A 436 -5.06 23.41 4.67
CA SER A 436 -4.96 22.04 4.18
C SER A 436 -5.61 21.00 5.11
N TYR A 437 -5.67 21.28 6.41
CA TYR A 437 -6.30 20.38 7.39
C TYR A 437 -7.83 20.33 7.30
N LEU A 438 -8.46 21.31 6.67
CA LEU A 438 -9.92 21.29 6.42
C LEU A 438 -10.26 20.56 5.11
N SER A 439 -9.28 20.14 4.31
CA SER A 439 -9.57 19.35 3.11
C SER A 439 -10.16 17.99 3.54
N GLY A 440 -11.31 17.65 3.04
CA GLY A 440 -12.03 16.45 3.44
C GLY A 440 -13.04 16.65 4.59
N VAL A 441 -13.14 17.87 5.11
CA VAL A 441 -14.22 18.25 6.03
C VAL A 441 -15.41 18.75 5.19
N ASP A 442 -16.61 18.38 5.56
CA ASP A 442 -17.81 18.98 4.95
C ASP A 442 -17.86 20.44 5.39
N LEU A 443 -17.65 21.35 4.44
CA LEU A 443 -17.55 22.79 4.75
C LEU A 443 -18.91 23.39 5.14
N ALA A 444 -20.02 22.86 4.61
CA ALA A 444 -21.33 23.33 5.02
C ALA A 444 -21.60 22.99 6.50
N ASP A 445 -21.33 21.74 6.88
CA ASP A 445 -21.42 21.30 8.29
C ASP A 445 -20.48 22.12 9.18
N PHE A 446 -19.25 22.36 8.73
CA PHE A 446 -18.24 23.13 9.47
C PHE A 446 -18.74 24.56 9.77
N PHE A 447 -19.21 25.29 8.75
CA PHE A 447 -19.71 26.65 8.94
C PHE A 447 -21.00 26.68 9.77
N GLN A 448 -21.86 25.68 9.64
CA GLN A 448 -23.08 25.58 10.43
C GLN A 448 -22.79 25.28 11.91
N GLU A 449 -21.83 24.39 12.18
CA GLU A 449 -21.43 24.02 13.56
C GLU A 449 -20.73 25.18 14.29
N PHE A 450 -19.93 25.97 13.56
CA PHE A 450 -19.10 27.02 14.15
C PHE A 450 -19.53 28.46 13.76
N GLN A 451 -20.79 28.63 13.38
CA GLN A 451 -21.34 29.93 12.98
C GLN A 451 -21.23 31.03 14.05
N GLU A 452 -21.12 30.66 15.32
CA GLU A 452 -20.99 31.59 16.46
C GLU A 452 -19.53 31.94 16.78
N GLY A 453 -18.60 31.65 15.87
CA GLY A 453 -17.17 31.95 15.99
C GLY A 453 -16.31 30.73 16.23
N PHE A 454 -15.01 30.91 16.12
CA PHE A 454 -14.03 29.85 16.25
C PHE A 454 -13.03 30.18 17.37
N ASP A 455 -13.55 30.31 18.58
CA ASP A 455 -12.75 30.54 19.79
C ASP A 455 -11.97 29.28 20.22
N GLU A 456 -11.24 29.35 21.31
CA GLU A 456 -10.43 28.24 21.83
C GLU A 456 -11.28 27.00 22.15
N SER A 457 -12.47 27.18 22.69
CA SER A 457 -13.41 26.08 23.00
C SER A 457 -13.94 25.43 21.71
N ALA A 458 -14.32 26.23 20.72
CA ALA A 458 -14.76 25.77 19.40
C ALA A 458 -13.62 25.03 18.68
N ARG A 459 -12.40 25.53 18.80
CA ARG A 459 -11.19 24.90 18.26
C ARG A 459 -10.99 23.49 18.85
N ASP A 460 -11.06 23.35 20.17
CA ASP A 460 -10.90 22.06 20.85
C ASP A 460 -12.01 21.07 20.46
N LYS A 461 -13.25 21.54 20.36
CA LYS A 461 -14.38 20.72 19.86
C LYS A 461 -14.16 20.25 18.43
N PHE A 462 -13.71 21.14 17.55
CA PHE A 462 -13.40 20.81 16.17
C PHE A 462 -12.28 19.75 16.10
N LEU A 463 -11.18 19.94 16.84
CA LEU A 463 -10.07 18.99 16.88
C LEU A 463 -10.50 17.60 17.33
N ALA A 464 -11.32 17.53 18.37
CA ALA A 464 -11.86 16.26 18.89
C ALA A 464 -12.78 15.60 17.85
N SER A 465 -13.71 16.35 17.28
CA SER A 465 -14.63 15.87 16.24
C SER A 465 -13.88 15.40 14.99
N TYR A 466 -12.92 16.19 14.51
CA TYR A 466 -12.08 15.86 13.37
C TYR A 466 -11.32 14.55 13.60
N SER A 467 -10.67 14.44 14.77
CA SER A 467 -9.87 13.25 15.12
C SER A 467 -10.75 12.00 15.17
N CYS A 468 -11.93 12.12 15.78
CA CYS A 468 -12.92 11.04 15.91
C CYS A 468 -13.45 10.57 14.53
N ARG A 469 -13.71 11.51 13.62
CA ARG A 469 -14.21 11.20 12.25
C ARG A 469 -13.14 10.52 11.39
N ASN A 470 -11.88 10.90 11.56
CA ASN A 470 -10.75 10.43 10.73
C ASN A 470 -9.95 9.28 11.34
N ALA A 471 -10.21 8.93 12.59
CA ALA A 471 -9.59 7.76 13.23
C ALA A 471 -10.17 6.46 12.65
N ILE A 472 -9.35 5.45 12.61
CA ILE A 472 -9.74 4.09 12.22
C ILE A 472 -10.86 3.60 13.15
N ARG A 473 -11.86 2.93 12.60
CA ARG A 473 -13.04 2.46 13.35
C ARG A 473 -13.14 0.94 13.39
N LYS A 474 -13.89 0.44 14.36
CA LYS A 474 -14.27 -0.97 14.42
C LYS A 474 -15.02 -1.36 13.13
N GLY A 475 -14.48 -2.35 12.42
CA GLY A 475 -15.01 -2.80 11.14
C GLY A 475 -14.16 -2.39 9.93
N ASP A 476 -13.24 -1.45 10.11
CA ASP A 476 -12.22 -1.18 9.09
C ASP A 476 -11.31 -2.40 8.97
N SER A 477 -10.98 -2.77 7.75
CA SER A 477 -10.09 -3.90 7.50
C SER A 477 -8.63 -3.49 7.76
N LEU A 478 -8.20 -3.63 9.00
CA LEU A 478 -6.84 -3.32 9.44
C LEU A 478 -5.89 -4.48 9.18
N ASN A 479 -4.78 -4.18 8.55
CA ASN A 479 -3.66 -5.10 8.49
C ASN A 479 -2.54 -4.64 9.43
N ILE A 480 -1.55 -5.50 9.64
CA ILE A 480 -0.43 -5.25 10.56
C ILE A 480 0.37 -3.98 10.19
N TRP A 481 0.39 -3.63 8.90
CA TRP A 481 1.13 -2.47 8.41
C TRP A 481 0.41 -1.16 8.71
N ASP A 482 -0.93 -1.15 8.66
CA ASP A 482 -1.73 0.00 9.08
C ASP A 482 -1.47 0.30 10.55
N VAL A 483 -1.46 -0.75 11.38
CA VAL A 483 -1.19 -0.63 12.82
C VAL A 483 0.26 -0.17 13.05
N ALA A 484 1.24 -0.70 12.32
CA ALA A 484 2.64 -0.27 12.42
C ALA A 484 2.81 1.22 12.08
N PHE A 485 2.08 1.70 11.08
CA PHE A 485 2.09 3.11 10.69
C PHE A 485 1.48 4.01 11.78
N ILE A 486 0.36 3.58 12.36
CA ILE A 486 -0.30 4.32 13.46
C ILE A 486 0.63 4.38 14.68
N LEU A 487 1.31 3.27 14.98
CA LEU A 487 2.20 3.15 16.13
C LEU A 487 3.65 3.59 15.85
N GLN A 488 3.91 4.17 14.68
CA GLN A 488 5.18 4.86 14.43
C GLN A 488 5.31 5.98 15.48
N ASP A 489 6.47 6.15 16.09
CA ASP A 489 6.69 7.06 17.21
C ASP A 489 5.81 6.71 18.45
N PHE A 490 5.81 5.44 18.80
CA PHE A 490 4.99 4.89 19.89
C PHE A 490 5.18 5.64 21.21
N ASP A 491 4.03 6.07 21.77
CA ASP A 491 3.97 6.68 23.11
C ASP A 491 3.13 5.80 24.02
N PRO A 492 3.73 5.16 25.03
CA PRO A 492 2.98 4.30 25.98
C PRO A 492 2.01 5.08 26.86
N ASN A 493 2.10 6.42 26.90
CA ASN A 493 1.19 7.28 27.69
C ASN A 493 0.09 7.93 26.84
N GLN A 494 -0.01 7.55 25.55
CA GLN A 494 -0.98 8.15 24.62
C GLN A 494 -2.41 8.05 25.17
N ARG A 495 -3.14 9.17 25.08
CA ARG A 495 -4.57 9.26 25.44
C ARG A 495 -5.38 9.74 24.24
N CYS A 496 -6.64 9.36 24.18
CA CYS A 496 -7.58 9.94 23.21
C CYS A 496 -7.97 11.38 23.61
N PRO A 497 -8.60 12.17 22.74
CA PRO A 497 -9.03 13.53 23.07
C PRO A 497 -9.98 13.62 24.28
N HIS A 498 -10.65 12.52 24.62
CA HIS A 498 -11.58 12.42 25.75
C HIS A 498 -10.88 12.06 27.08
N GLY A 499 -9.54 11.95 27.07
CA GLY A 499 -8.73 11.66 28.25
C GLY A 499 -8.57 10.18 28.61
N ARG A 500 -9.21 9.27 27.88
CA ARG A 500 -9.10 7.82 28.14
C ARG A 500 -7.71 7.31 27.71
N PRO A 501 -7.08 6.40 28.49
CA PRO A 501 -5.81 5.82 28.08
C PRO A 501 -6.02 4.97 26.82
N ALA A 502 -5.14 5.15 25.83
CA ALA A 502 -5.14 4.38 24.60
C ALA A 502 -4.18 3.18 24.68
N VAL A 503 -3.32 3.14 25.71
CA VAL A 503 -2.30 2.12 25.91
C VAL A 503 -2.37 1.61 27.35
N ILE A 504 -2.28 0.30 27.51
CA ILE A 504 -2.24 -0.37 28.83
C ILE A 504 -1.03 -1.30 28.83
N LYS A 505 -0.15 -1.13 29.82
CA LYS A 505 0.98 -2.04 30.05
C LYS A 505 0.45 -3.36 30.64
N ILE A 506 0.90 -4.48 30.11
CA ILE A 506 0.58 -5.81 30.64
C ILE A 506 1.74 -6.25 31.53
N SER A 507 1.54 -6.19 32.85
CA SER A 507 2.57 -6.61 33.79
C SER A 507 2.51 -8.10 34.07
N THR A 508 3.68 -8.73 34.22
CA THR A 508 3.81 -10.14 34.61
C THR A 508 3.16 -10.38 35.98
N ASP A 509 3.35 -9.47 36.93
CA ASP A 509 2.79 -9.57 38.27
C ASP A 509 1.26 -9.64 38.27
N GLU A 510 0.62 -8.82 37.43
CA GLU A 510 -0.83 -8.84 37.28
C GLU A 510 -1.32 -10.16 36.65
N LEU A 511 -0.59 -10.67 35.68
CA LEU A 511 -0.92 -11.95 35.06
C LEU A 511 -0.74 -13.11 36.06
N GLU A 512 0.33 -13.10 36.84
CA GLU A 512 0.56 -14.11 37.89
C GLU A 512 -0.56 -14.14 38.92
N LYS A 513 -0.99 -12.97 39.38
CA LYS A 513 -2.16 -12.84 40.28
C LYS A 513 -3.44 -13.43 39.67
N ARG A 514 -3.70 -13.14 38.38
CA ARG A 514 -4.87 -13.68 37.67
C ARG A 514 -4.82 -15.19 37.50
N PHE A 515 -3.61 -15.77 37.42
CA PHE A 515 -3.42 -17.22 37.34
C PHE A 515 -3.26 -17.88 38.73
N GLY A 516 -3.42 -17.11 39.79
CA GLY A 516 -3.34 -17.62 41.16
C GLY A 516 -1.92 -18.10 41.59
N ARG A 517 -0.90 -17.46 41.01
CA ARG A 517 0.51 -17.81 41.29
C ARG A 517 1.19 -16.98 42.41
N CYS A 518 0.44 -16.07 43.04
CA CYS A 518 0.89 -15.22 44.17
C CYS A 518 -0.05 -15.37 45.35
#